data_fee7c83e07fd521e0707a3e5c3dcc24e
#
_entry.id   fee7c83e07fd521e0707a3e5c3dcc24e
#
_cell.length_a   1.000
_cell.length_b   1.000
_cell.length_c   1.000
_cell.angle_alpha   90.00
_cell.angle_beta   90.00
_cell.angle_gamma   90.00
#
_symmetry.space_group_name_H-M   'P 1'
#
loop_
_entity.id
_entity.type
_entity.pdbx_description
1 polymer ?
#
loop_
_entity_poly.entity_id
_entity_poly.type
_entity_poly.pdbx_seq_one_letter_code
_entity_poly.pdbx_strand_id
1 'polypeptide(L)'
;MVISFTGAQSTGKSTLLNECKKLNLPVTYVDEVTRYVKRTYNVPINEHAGDITQLLILNQHLTNSFIAGDVIMDRCIIDGLVYTEWLYKKNKVSAWVYNYAWNLFSVLLKKIDLVFYCSADFDLVDDGERSTDVDFRKQIVAAMEYKIHNWCKPEQLVELSGTVEQRMQTIKQTLNNYGIR
;
A
#
# COMPACT_ATOMS: atom_id res chain seq x y z
N MET A 1 9.89 -1.99 13.90
CA MET A 1 9.76 -2.53 12.52
C MET A 1 8.72 -1.76 11.73
N VAL A 2 8.92 -1.61 10.44
CA VAL A 2 7.95 -1.03 9.51
C VAL A 2 7.37 -2.14 8.64
N ILE A 3 6.10 -2.44 8.82
CA ILE A 3 5.37 -3.51 8.14
C ILE A 3 4.27 -2.88 7.30
N SER A 4 4.09 -3.33 6.07
CA SER A 4 3.06 -2.79 5.18
C SER A 4 2.25 -3.87 4.49
N PHE A 5 0.94 -3.67 4.42
CA PHE A 5 0.10 -4.31 3.41
C PHE A 5 0.17 -3.51 2.12
N THR A 6 0.46 -4.16 0.99
CA THR A 6 0.50 -3.56 -0.34
C THR A 6 -0.31 -4.37 -1.34
N GLY A 7 -0.75 -3.77 -2.44
CA GLY A 7 -1.57 -4.41 -3.46
C GLY A 7 -2.59 -3.46 -4.07
N ALA A 8 -3.19 -3.85 -5.19
CA ALA A 8 -4.22 -3.07 -5.89
C ALA A 8 -5.48 -2.82 -5.01
N GLN A 9 -6.41 -2.03 -5.52
CA GLN A 9 -7.71 -1.84 -4.85
C GLN A 9 -8.48 -3.16 -4.78
N SER A 10 -9.34 -3.31 -3.77
CA SER A 10 -10.19 -4.49 -3.51
C SER A 10 -9.42 -5.82 -3.33
N THR A 11 -8.21 -5.77 -2.76
CA THR A 11 -7.42 -6.97 -2.42
C THR A 11 -7.50 -7.37 -0.94
N GLY A 12 -8.35 -6.71 -0.16
CA GLY A 12 -8.60 -7.05 1.24
C GLY A 12 -7.64 -6.45 2.28
N LYS A 13 -6.71 -5.55 1.89
CA LYS A 13 -5.72 -4.94 2.81
C LYS A 13 -6.33 -4.35 4.08
N SER A 14 -7.31 -3.46 3.92
CA SER A 14 -7.97 -2.81 5.07
C SER A 14 -8.73 -3.80 5.95
N THR A 15 -9.28 -4.87 5.36
CA THR A 15 -9.89 -5.98 6.12
C THR A 15 -8.84 -6.67 6.98
N LEU A 16 -7.69 -7.03 6.39
CA LEU A 16 -6.60 -7.69 7.11
C LEU A 16 -6.00 -6.78 8.19
N LEU A 17 -5.82 -5.47 7.91
CA LEU A 17 -5.39 -4.52 8.94
C LEU A 17 -6.37 -4.48 10.11
N ASN A 18 -7.68 -4.46 9.85
CA ASN A 18 -8.70 -4.47 10.88
C ASN A 18 -8.72 -5.79 11.69
N GLU A 19 -8.46 -6.93 11.05
CA GLU A 19 -8.27 -8.19 11.77
C GLU A 19 -6.99 -8.17 12.62
N CYS A 20 -5.90 -7.56 12.14
CA CYS A 20 -4.68 -7.38 12.94
C CYS A 20 -4.92 -6.50 14.18
N LYS A 21 -5.71 -5.43 14.06
CA LYS A 21 -6.08 -4.58 15.20
C LYS A 21 -6.75 -5.36 16.34
N LYS A 22 -7.52 -6.42 16.03
CA LYS A 22 -8.16 -7.29 17.02
C LYS A 22 -7.17 -8.17 17.81
N LEU A 23 -5.93 -8.31 17.32
CA LEU A 23 -4.92 -9.12 17.98
C LEU A 23 -4.27 -8.40 19.20
N ASN A 24 -4.57 -7.11 19.39
CA ASN A 24 -4.00 -6.27 20.46
C ASN A 24 -2.47 -6.29 20.53
N LEU A 25 -1.80 -6.33 19.38
CA LEU A 25 -0.34 -6.31 19.29
C LEU A 25 0.21 -4.94 19.76
N PRO A 26 1.43 -4.90 20.34
CA PRO A 26 2.07 -3.66 20.80
C PRO A 26 2.65 -2.85 19.62
N VAL A 27 1.83 -2.53 18.63
CA VAL A 27 2.22 -1.83 17.41
C VAL A 27 1.29 -0.65 17.11
N THR A 28 1.76 0.33 16.37
CA THR A 28 0.93 1.40 15.81
C THR A 28 0.30 0.94 14.51
N TYR A 29 -0.99 1.15 14.34
CA TYR A 29 -1.71 0.86 13.09
C TYR A 29 -1.95 2.14 12.31
N VAL A 30 -1.66 2.12 11.01
CA VAL A 30 -1.89 3.24 10.09
C VAL A 30 -2.89 2.83 9.02
N ASP A 31 -4.03 3.50 9.00
CA ASP A 31 -5.09 3.29 8.02
C ASP A 31 -4.72 3.83 6.64
N GLU A 32 -5.52 3.49 5.61
CA GLU A 32 -5.26 3.79 4.22
C GLU A 32 -5.04 5.29 3.96
N VAL A 33 -3.83 5.63 3.53
CA VAL A 33 -3.37 7.01 3.26
C VAL A 33 -4.24 7.71 2.23
N THR A 34 -4.63 7.03 1.16
CA THR A 34 -5.43 7.62 0.06
C THR A 34 -6.78 8.14 0.56
N ARG A 35 -7.45 7.37 1.43
CA ARG A 35 -8.73 7.79 2.03
C ARG A 35 -8.55 8.95 3.00
N TYR A 36 -7.49 8.91 3.80
CA TYR A 36 -7.14 10.02 4.68
C TYR A 36 -6.96 11.32 3.88
N VAL A 37 -6.16 11.28 2.81
CA VAL A 37 -5.90 12.45 1.95
C VAL A 37 -7.20 12.95 1.29
N LYS A 38 -8.01 12.04 0.72
CA LYS A 38 -9.31 12.41 0.12
C LYS A 38 -10.20 13.16 1.12
N ARG A 39 -10.37 12.62 2.32
CA ARG A 39 -11.28 13.17 3.34
C ARG A 39 -10.77 14.47 3.94
N THR A 40 -9.45 14.56 4.16
CA THR A 40 -8.83 15.73 4.81
C THR A 40 -8.76 16.93 3.86
N TYR A 41 -8.43 16.71 2.60
CA TYR A 41 -8.13 17.78 1.63
C TYR A 41 -9.18 17.91 0.53
N ASN A 42 -10.20 17.06 0.49
CA ASN A 42 -11.27 17.03 -0.52
C ASN A 42 -10.72 17.03 -1.97
N VAL A 43 -9.75 16.18 -2.24
CA VAL A 43 -9.09 16.04 -3.54
C VAL A 43 -9.54 14.77 -4.27
N PRO A 44 -9.54 14.77 -5.63
CA PRO A 44 -9.82 13.55 -6.39
C PRO A 44 -8.71 12.51 -6.18
N ILE A 45 -9.08 11.23 -6.17
CA ILE A 45 -8.15 10.10 -5.96
C ILE A 45 -8.19 9.12 -7.14
N ASN A 46 -7.39 8.07 -7.05
CA ASN A 46 -7.28 6.99 -8.04
C ASN A 46 -6.94 7.54 -9.42
N GLU A 47 -7.66 7.09 -10.47
CA GLU A 47 -7.46 7.51 -11.86
C GLU A 47 -7.75 9.01 -12.13
N HIS A 48 -8.37 9.69 -11.18
CA HIS A 48 -8.70 11.13 -11.29
C HIS A 48 -7.70 12.03 -10.51
N ALA A 49 -6.72 11.43 -9.85
CA ALA A 49 -5.71 12.16 -9.09
C ALA A 49 -4.77 12.95 -10.02
N GLY A 50 -4.25 14.05 -9.50
CA GLY A 50 -3.24 14.89 -10.15
C GLY A 50 -2.04 15.13 -9.22
N ASP A 51 -1.18 16.07 -9.59
CA ASP A 51 0.05 16.41 -8.89
C ASP A 51 -0.17 16.64 -7.39
N ILE A 52 -1.12 17.48 -7.03
CA ILE A 52 -1.39 17.83 -5.62
C ILE A 52 -1.77 16.60 -4.81
N THR A 53 -2.67 15.77 -5.34
CA THR A 53 -3.09 14.54 -4.66
C THR A 53 -1.90 13.60 -4.43
N GLN A 54 -1.09 13.38 -5.48
CA GLN A 54 0.05 12.48 -5.36
C GLN A 54 1.09 13.00 -4.38
N LEU A 55 1.36 14.31 -4.36
CA LEU A 55 2.25 14.92 -3.38
C LEU A 55 1.77 14.71 -1.94
N LEU A 56 0.48 14.91 -1.69
CA LEU A 56 -0.11 14.69 -0.36
C LEU A 56 0.03 13.23 0.07
N ILE A 57 -0.26 12.28 -0.83
CA ILE A 57 -0.12 10.83 -0.57
C ILE A 57 1.36 10.46 -0.32
N LEU A 58 2.27 10.90 -1.17
CA LEU A 58 3.69 10.60 -1.07
C LEU A 58 4.30 11.16 0.23
N ASN A 59 3.96 12.41 0.60
CA ASN A 59 4.41 13.01 1.85
C ASN A 59 3.83 12.29 3.08
N GLN A 60 2.59 11.79 3.00
CA GLN A 60 2.02 11.01 4.10
C GLN A 60 2.72 9.65 4.23
N HIS A 61 3.09 8.98 3.13
CA HIS A 61 3.92 7.78 3.17
C HIS A 61 5.30 8.07 3.80
N LEU A 62 5.91 9.20 3.45
CA LEU A 62 7.15 9.64 4.07
C LEU A 62 6.97 9.77 5.59
N THR A 63 5.98 10.53 6.05
CA THR A 63 5.72 10.75 7.47
C THR A 63 5.46 9.43 8.21
N ASN A 64 4.62 8.56 7.65
CA ASN A 64 4.27 7.28 8.27
C ASN A 64 5.48 6.34 8.41
N SER A 65 6.45 6.41 7.49
CA SER A 65 7.67 5.59 7.53
C SER A 65 8.63 5.96 8.66
N PHE A 66 8.36 7.05 9.38
CA PHE A 66 9.16 7.52 10.52
C PHE A 66 8.38 7.51 11.85
N ILE A 67 7.24 6.84 11.91
CA ILE A 67 6.54 6.59 13.18
C ILE A 67 7.46 5.77 14.09
N ALA A 68 7.57 6.19 15.34
CA ALA A 68 8.40 5.50 16.33
C ALA A 68 7.80 4.15 16.75
N GLY A 69 8.66 3.18 17.01
CA GLY A 69 8.25 1.82 17.39
C GLY A 69 7.87 0.94 16.19
N ASP A 70 7.14 -0.13 16.47
CA ASP A 70 6.64 -1.03 15.45
C ASP A 70 5.35 -0.49 14.84
N VAL A 71 5.24 -0.54 13.51
CA VAL A 71 4.09 -0.02 12.78
C VAL A 71 3.60 -1.00 11.72
N ILE A 72 2.28 -1.14 11.58
CA ILE A 72 1.62 -1.89 10.51
C ILE A 72 0.74 -0.92 9.72
N MET A 73 1.00 -0.80 8.41
CA MET A 73 0.37 0.20 7.54
C MET A 73 -0.50 -0.44 6.45
N ASP A 74 -1.66 0.17 6.17
CA ASP A 74 -2.41 -0.09 4.93
C ASP A 74 -1.85 0.81 3.84
N ARG A 75 -1.06 0.24 2.95
CA ARG A 75 -0.24 0.84 1.89
C ARG A 75 1.07 1.47 2.36
N CYS A 76 2.01 1.55 1.44
CA CYS A 76 3.31 2.18 1.63
C CYS A 76 3.78 2.89 0.35
N ILE A 77 5.05 3.26 0.34
CA ILE A 77 5.66 3.96 -0.81
C ILE A 77 5.63 3.14 -2.11
N ILE A 78 5.53 1.81 -2.04
CA ILE A 78 5.38 0.95 -3.23
C ILE A 78 4.07 1.32 -3.94
N ASP A 79 2.97 1.38 -3.19
CA ASP A 79 1.67 1.83 -3.70
C ASP A 79 1.77 3.26 -4.24
N GLY A 80 2.37 4.17 -3.48
CA GLY A 80 2.58 5.56 -3.89
C GLY A 80 3.27 5.67 -5.25
N LEU A 81 4.36 4.94 -5.46
CA LEU A 81 5.09 4.94 -6.74
C LEU A 81 4.26 4.34 -7.88
N VAL A 82 3.62 3.18 -7.67
CA VAL A 82 2.86 2.48 -8.72
C VAL A 82 1.72 3.36 -9.26
N TYR A 83 0.93 3.95 -8.37
CA TYR A 83 -0.16 4.84 -8.77
C TYR A 83 0.34 6.13 -9.42
N THR A 84 1.42 6.74 -8.89
CA THR A 84 2.02 7.94 -9.49
C THR A 84 2.58 7.64 -10.89
N GLU A 85 3.25 6.51 -11.08
CA GLU A 85 3.78 6.09 -12.39
C GLU A 85 2.66 5.85 -13.41
N TRP A 86 1.57 5.22 -12.99
CA TRP A 86 0.40 5.02 -13.86
C TRP A 86 -0.19 6.36 -14.30
N LEU A 87 -0.39 7.30 -13.37
CA LEU A 87 -0.91 8.64 -13.66
C LEU A 87 0.04 9.44 -14.56
N TYR A 88 1.35 9.32 -14.37
CA TYR A 88 2.35 9.94 -15.23
C TYR A 88 2.27 9.41 -16.67
N LYS A 89 2.16 8.09 -16.86
CA LYS A 89 1.97 7.48 -18.19
C LYS A 89 0.66 7.90 -18.87
N LYS A 90 -0.32 8.37 -18.11
CA LYS A 90 -1.59 8.95 -18.62
C LYS A 90 -1.57 10.48 -18.73
N ASN A 91 -0.41 11.12 -18.59
CA ASN A 91 -0.23 12.57 -18.61
C ASN A 91 -1.10 13.34 -17.57
N LYS A 92 -1.41 12.70 -16.43
CA LYS A 92 -2.20 13.28 -15.33
C LYS A 92 -1.33 13.85 -14.21
N VAL A 93 -0.07 13.45 -14.17
CA VAL A 93 0.93 13.89 -13.20
C VAL A 93 2.17 14.35 -13.93
N SER A 94 2.78 15.42 -13.47
CA SER A 94 4.00 16.00 -14.05
C SER A 94 5.24 15.12 -13.82
N ALA A 95 6.25 15.28 -14.67
CA ALA A 95 7.50 14.52 -14.57
C ALA A 95 8.22 14.76 -13.24
N TRP A 96 8.15 15.96 -12.67
CA TRP A 96 8.82 16.24 -11.42
C TRP A 96 8.17 15.50 -10.22
N VAL A 97 6.84 15.36 -10.19
CA VAL A 97 6.13 14.57 -9.17
C VAL A 97 6.48 13.09 -9.32
N TYR A 98 6.53 12.59 -10.55
CA TYR A 98 6.96 11.22 -10.82
C TYR A 98 8.41 10.97 -10.35
N ASN A 99 9.34 11.89 -10.65
CA ASN A 99 10.72 11.80 -10.18
C ASN A 99 10.81 11.88 -8.65
N TYR A 100 9.98 12.72 -8.03
CA TYR A 100 9.89 12.80 -6.57
C TYR A 100 9.43 11.46 -5.97
N ALA A 101 8.42 10.81 -6.57
CA ALA A 101 7.96 9.49 -6.14
C ALA A 101 9.07 8.43 -6.21
N TRP A 102 9.88 8.43 -7.29
CA TRP A 102 11.03 7.56 -7.42
C TRP A 102 12.11 7.81 -6.37
N ASN A 103 12.43 9.07 -6.11
CA ASN A 103 13.40 9.44 -5.09
C ASN A 103 12.96 8.99 -3.69
N LEU A 104 11.70 9.22 -3.34
CA LEU A 104 11.13 8.72 -2.09
C LEU A 104 11.14 7.19 -2.02
N PHE A 105 10.73 6.52 -3.08
CA PHE A 105 10.73 5.06 -3.14
C PHE A 105 12.13 4.48 -2.87
N SER A 106 13.16 5.03 -3.51
CA SER A 106 14.56 4.55 -3.36
C SER A 106 15.08 4.64 -1.91
N VAL A 107 14.56 5.61 -1.15
CA VAL A 107 14.94 5.82 0.26
C VAL A 107 14.04 5.00 1.19
N LEU A 108 12.72 5.08 1.00
CA LEU A 108 11.75 4.53 1.93
C LEU A 108 11.59 3.01 1.82
N LEU A 109 11.84 2.42 0.65
CA LEU A 109 11.81 0.96 0.50
C LEU A 109 12.80 0.28 1.47
N LYS A 110 13.94 0.92 1.73
CA LYS A 110 14.96 0.42 2.68
C LYS A 110 14.51 0.50 4.15
N LYS A 111 13.46 1.25 4.44
CA LYS A 111 12.87 1.39 5.77
C LYS A 111 11.79 0.35 6.06
N ILE A 112 11.25 -0.30 5.02
CA ILE A 112 10.21 -1.31 5.17
C ILE A 112 10.90 -2.64 5.48
N ASP A 113 10.60 -3.20 6.64
CA ASP A 113 11.16 -4.47 7.07
C ASP A 113 10.37 -5.66 6.49
N LEU A 114 9.04 -5.51 6.33
CA LEU A 114 8.17 -6.57 5.87
C LEU A 114 7.03 -6.03 5.00
N VAL A 115 6.83 -6.67 3.84
CA VAL A 115 5.76 -6.38 2.89
C VAL A 115 4.83 -7.58 2.80
N PHE A 116 3.59 -7.43 3.23
CA PHE A 116 2.50 -8.35 2.93
C PHE A 116 1.85 -7.94 1.61
N TYR A 117 2.16 -8.66 0.55
CA TYR A 117 1.52 -8.44 -0.75
C TYR A 117 0.18 -9.17 -0.81
N CYS A 118 -0.91 -8.41 -0.95
CA CYS A 118 -2.26 -8.94 -1.08
C CYS A 118 -2.58 -9.17 -2.57
N SER A 119 -2.58 -10.43 -2.99
CA SER A 119 -2.97 -10.83 -4.34
C SER A 119 -4.40 -10.41 -4.70
N ALA A 120 -4.67 -10.25 -5.99
CA ALA A 120 -5.94 -9.75 -6.50
C ALA A 120 -6.99 -10.88 -6.65
N ASP A 121 -7.13 -11.74 -5.63
CA ASP A 121 -8.01 -12.92 -5.63
C ASP A 121 -9.51 -12.59 -5.49
N PHE A 122 -9.83 -11.33 -5.14
CA PHE A 122 -11.21 -10.89 -4.94
C PHE A 122 -11.68 -10.01 -6.09
N ASP A 123 -12.98 -10.07 -6.37
CA ASP A 123 -13.61 -9.16 -7.32
C ASP A 123 -13.58 -7.70 -6.86
N LEU A 124 -13.74 -6.79 -7.82
CA LEU A 124 -13.93 -5.38 -7.51
C LEU A 124 -15.24 -5.19 -6.74
N VAL A 125 -15.14 -4.48 -5.62
CA VAL A 125 -16.30 -4.07 -4.82
C VAL A 125 -16.40 -2.56 -4.89
N ASP A 126 -17.55 -2.06 -5.31
CA ASP A 126 -17.87 -0.64 -5.25
C ASP A 126 -18.26 -0.28 -3.81
N ASP A 127 -17.45 0.54 -3.16
CA ASP A 127 -17.71 1.10 -1.83
C ASP A 127 -17.90 2.64 -1.87
N GLY A 128 -18.09 3.19 -3.10
CA GLY A 128 -18.25 4.63 -3.34
C GLY A 128 -16.96 5.44 -3.24
N GLU A 129 -15.84 4.83 -2.87
CA GLU A 129 -14.53 5.49 -2.76
C GLU A 129 -13.48 4.86 -3.69
N ARG A 130 -13.64 3.60 -4.05
CA ARG A 130 -12.72 2.86 -4.92
C ARG A 130 -13.06 3.08 -6.38
N SER A 131 -12.04 3.05 -7.22
CA SER A 131 -12.27 2.92 -8.65
C SER A 131 -12.90 1.57 -8.97
N THR A 132 -13.95 1.58 -9.79
CA THR A 132 -14.60 0.39 -10.38
C THR A 132 -14.08 0.07 -11.78
N ASP A 133 -13.11 0.83 -12.29
CA ASP A 133 -12.47 0.61 -13.57
C ASP A 133 -11.61 -0.68 -13.54
N VAL A 134 -12.08 -1.69 -14.24
CA VAL A 134 -11.44 -3.02 -14.32
C VAL A 134 -10.08 -2.93 -15.03
N ASP A 135 -9.96 -2.13 -16.07
CA ASP A 135 -8.71 -2.01 -16.83
C ASP A 135 -7.66 -1.23 -16.04
N PHE A 136 -8.07 -0.19 -15.33
CA PHE A 136 -7.20 0.49 -14.35
C PHE A 136 -6.67 -0.51 -13.32
N ARG A 137 -7.56 -1.30 -12.71
CA ARG A 137 -7.15 -2.30 -11.72
C ARG A 137 -6.15 -3.31 -12.28
N LYS A 138 -6.40 -3.87 -13.49
CA LYS A 138 -5.48 -4.82 -14.14
C LYS A 138 -4.09 -4.22 -14.35
N GLN A 139 -4.02 -2.95 -14.80
CA GLN A 139 -2.76 -2.25 -15.02
C GLN A 139 -2.02 -2.01 -13.69
N ILE A 140 -2.74 -1.65 -12.61
CA ILE A 140 -2.15 -1.48 -11.28
C ILE A 140 -1.65 -2.82 -10.73
N VAL A 141 -2.41 -3.91 -10.85
CA VAL A 141 -1.97 -5.26 -10.42
C VAL A 141 -0.65 -5.63 -11.09
N ALA A 142 -0.59 -5.58 -12.42
CA ALA A 142 0.62 -5.93 -13.17
C ALA A 142 1.82 -5.04 -12.81
N ALA A 143 1.61 -3.74 -12.63
CA ALA A 143 2.67 -2.81 -12.22
C ALA A 143 3.15 -3.09 -10.79
N MET A 144 2.23 -3.46 -9.89
CA MET A 144 2.52 -3.80 -8.49
C MET A 144 3.37 -5.08 -8.42
N GLU A 145 2.94 -6.15 -9.08
CA GLU A 145 3.66 -7.42 -9.15
C GLU A 145 5.08 -7.21 -9.69
N TYR A 146 5.20 -6.48 -10.80
CA TYR A 146 6.52 -6.16 -11.34
C TYR A 146 7.43 -5.45 -10.33
N LYS A 147 6.91 -4.44 -9.62
CA LYS A 147 7.71 -3.67 -8.64
C LYS A 147 8.11 -4.53 -7.45
N ILE A 148 7.18 -5.30 -6.90
CA ILE A 148 7.41 -6.11 -5.71
C ILE A 148 8.49 -7.17 -5.99
N HIS A 149 8.36 -7.92 -7.07
CA HIS A 149 9.31 -8.99 -7.38
C HIS A 149 10.70 -8.49 -7.84
N ASN A 150 10.80 -7.28 -8.35
CA ASN A 150 12.09 -6.75 -8.80
C ASN A 150 12.80 -5.87 -7.77
N TRP A 151 12.09 -5.33 -6.77
CA TRP A 151 12.64 -4.33 -5.87
C TRP A 151 12.58 -4.71 -4.38
N CYS A 152 11.63 -5.56 -3.96
CA CYS A 152 11.65 -6.12 -2.62
C CYS A 152 12.63 -7.30 -2.56
N LYS A 153 13.32 -7.42 -1.43
CA LYS A 153 14.15 -8.60 -1.19
C LYS A 153 13.25 -9.81 -0.85
N PRO A 154 13.64 -11.04 -1.21
CA PRO A 154 12.84 -12.22 -0.92
C PRO A 154 12.46 -12.37 0.55
N GLU A 155 13.39 -12.06 1.47
CA GLU A 155 13.16 -12.13 2.91
C GLU A 155 12.21 -11.05 3.45
N GLN A 156 11.96 -10.01 2.67
CA GLN A 156 11.10 -8.88 2.98
C GLN A 156 9.67 -9.09 2.50
N LEU A 157 9.44 -10.03 1.59
CA LEU A 157 8.17 -10.22 0.90
C LEU A 157 7.44 -11.47 1.38
N VAL A 158 6.17 -11.29 1.76
CA VAL A 158 5.23 -12.39 2.03
C VAL A 158 3.98 -12.18 1.19
N GLU A 159 3.73 -13.12 0.28
CA GLU A 159 2.52 -13.10 -0.54
C GLU A 159 1.33 -13.67 0.21
N LEU A 160 0.22 -12.95 0.17
CA LEU A 160 -1.04 -13.34 0.81
C LEU A 160 -2.09 -13.67 -0.27
N SER A 161 -2.49 -14.93 -0.34
CA SER A 161 -3.53 -15.43 -1.24
C SER A 161 -4.60 -16.23 -0.49
N GLY A 162 -5.73 -16.50 -1.13
CA GLY A 162 -6.83 -17.25 -0.56
C GLY A 162 -7.76 -16.43 0.33
N THR A 163 -8.45 -17.11 1.26
CA THR A 163 -9.46 -16.51 2.15
C THR A 163 -8.83 -15.57 3.19
N VAL A 164 -9.65 -14.75 3.84
CA VAL A 164 -9.20 -13.88 4.94
C VAL A 164 -8.56 -14.71 6.07
N GLU A 165 -9.14 -15.85 6.41
CA GLU A 165 -8.65 -16.75 7.46
C GLU A 165 -7.25 -17.29 7.12
N GLN A 166 -7.06 -17.76 5.88
CA GLN A 166 -5.76 -18.27 5.40
C GLN A 166 -4.69 -17.19 5.44
N ARG A 167 -5.02 -15.98 4.93
CA ARG A 167 -4.12 -14.83 4.98
C ARG A 167 -3.78 -14.42 6.40
N MET A 168 -4.75 -14.40 7.32
CA MET A 168 -4.53 -14.09 8.74
C MET A 168 -3.67 -15.15 9.44
N GLN A 169 -3.79 -16.41 9.07
CA GLN A 169 -2.90 -17.46 9.58
C GLN A 169 -1.44 -17.20 9.17
N THR A 170 -1.20 -16.90 7.90
CA THR A 170 0.14 -16.54 7.40
C THR A 170 0.68 -15.30 8.09
N ILE A 171 -0.14 -14.25 8.25
CA ILE A 171 0.25 -13.00 8.93
C ILE A 171 0.67 -13.29 10.37
N LYS A 172 -0.15 -14.01 11.15
CA LYS A 172 0.15 -14.35 12.55
C LYS A 172 1.44 -15.13 12.68
N GLN A 173 1.63 -16.14 11.84
CA GLN A 173 2.86 -16.94 11.83
C GLN A 173 4.09 -16.08 11.52
N THR A 174 3.98 -15.21 10.51
CA THR A 174 5.07 -14.31 10.13
C THR A 174 5.40 -13.33 11.26
N LEU A 175 4.39 -12.63 11.81
CA LEU A 175 4.61 -11.68 12.91
C LEU A 175 5.25 -12.34 14.13
N ASN A 176 4.83 -13.56 14.47
CA ASN A 176 5.45 -14.34 15.55
C ASN A 176 6.93 -14.64 15.30
N ASN A 177 7.30 -14.96 14.05
CA ASN A 177 8.70 -15.20 13.66
C ASN A 177 9.57 -13.94 13.81
N TYR A 178 8.98 -12.77 13.67
CA TYR A 178 9.63 -11.47 13.90
C TYR A 178 9.53 -10.97 15.36
N GLY A 179 8.95 -11.78 16.27
CA GLY A 179 8.85 -11.45 17.69
C GLY A 179 7.72 -10.46 18.04
N ILE A 180 6.82 -10.16 17.12
CA ILE A 180 5.64 -9.31 17.35
C ILE A 180 4.48 -10.21 17.81
N ARG A 181 4.16 -10.11 19.13
CA ARG A 181 3.17 -10.98 19.80
C ARG A 181 2.22 -10.18 20.67
#